data_0d0f3a7c1bee7b04d0db6537e74380e8
#
_entry.id   0d0f3a7c1bee7b04d0db6537e74380e8
#
_cell.length_a   1.000
_cell.length_b   1.000
_cell.length_c   1.000
_cell.angle_alpha   90.00
_cell.angle_beta   90.00
_cell.angle_gamma   90.00
#
_symmetry.space_group_name_H-M   'P 1'
#
loop_
_entity.id
_entity.type
_entity.pdbx_description
1 polymer ?
#
loop_
_entity_poly.entity_id
_entity_poly.type
_entity_poly.pdbx_seq_one_letter_code
_entity_poly.pdbx_strand_id
1 'polypeptide(L)'
;MAAFRVGNKSQGSGGMVPSPRLFASNHREDATNGSGPRPVGPLRPKLFPAGKPRKRAPIWQAAVFASVALNVTLLIHHYVVVGQPGTAASSPHHHQEHHHQEHQACELHPDAGSGGKSRAARAPSTGKPAVTPDSVINLDHGDPTMFEAFWRETGDAAEIVIPGWQTMSYFSDVTNVCWFLEPGFDHEVRRLHRLVGNAAVDGYHVLVGTGSTQLFMAALYALSPPGADEPMSVVSTAPYYSSYPAVTDFLQSGLFKWAGDANAFNGDTYIELVCSPNNPDGSIREAVLASETGKAVHDLAYYWPQYTPITRRADHDIMLFTVSKSTGHAGTRIGWALVKDRGIAQKMTKFIELNTIGVSKDSQLRAAKVLKAVSDGYDELSAEGKQAHHHHRLFDFGRRKMVERWSMLREAAAASGIFSLPEETSDYCNFTKEMAATNPAFAWLRCDREDVEDCASYLRGHKILTRSGSQFGADPRYVRSACSTGTTPMTSSSSASPLSSEVKREYDG
;
A
#
# COMPACT_ATOMS: atom_id res chain seq x y z
N MET A 1 8.84 -51.73 -31.31
CA MET A 1 9.64 -52.89 -30.87
C MET A 1 9.84 -52.75 -29.38
N ALA A 2 9.36 -53.80 -28.66
CA ALA A 2 9.58 -54.29 -27.30
C ALA A 2 9.25 -53.25 -26.16
N ALA A 3 8.16 -53.32 -25.42
CA ALA A 3 7.40 -54.36 -24.68
C ALA A 3 8.21 -55.12 -23.63
N PHE A 4 7.81 -54.89 -22.32
CA PHE A 4 7.69 -55.88 -21.24
C PHE A 4 7.20 -55.14 -19.99
N ARG A 5 5.96 -55.23 -19.54
CA ARG A 5 5.17 -56.24 -18.81
C ARG A 5 5.63 -56.47 -17.36
N VAL A 6 4.85 -55.93 -16.41
CA VAL A 6 3.93 -56.54 -15.43
C VAL A 6 4.57 -57.32 -14.27
N GLY A 7 4.19 -57.00 -13.07
CA GLY A 7 4.35 -57.81 -11.87
C GLY A 7 3.56 -57.24 -10.66
N ASN A 8 2.36 -57.80 -10.46
CA ASN A 8 1.42 -57.50 -9.40
C ASN A 8 1.63 -58.51 -8.22
N LYS A 9 1.48 -58.07 -6.95
CA LYS A 9 0.97 -58.83 -5.78
C LYS A 9 1.12 -57.96 -4.53
N SER A 10 0.09 -57.47 -3.90
CA SER A 10 -0.96 -57.93 -2.97
C SER A 10 -0.53 -58.31 -1.57
N GLN A 11 -1.33 -57.81 -0.60
CA GLN A 11 -1.46 -58.12 0.83
C GLN A 11 -0.48 -57.37 1.74
N GLY A 12 -0.85 -56.63 2.80
CA GLY A 12 -2.07 -56.60 3.60
C GLY A 12 -1.63 -56.69 5.06
N SER A 13 -1.90 -55.69 5.87
CA SER A 13 -2.24 -55.87 7.28
C SER A 13 -2.17 -54.52 8.04
N GLY A 14 -3.16 -54.25 8.85
CA GLY A 14 -3.42 -53.04 9.58
C GLY A 14 -2.45 -52.82 10.74
N GLY A 15 -2.36 -51.57 11.13
CA GLY A 15 -1.67 -51.12 12.32
C GLY A 15 -2.24 -49.79 12.77
N MET A 16 -2.84 -49.84 13.94
CA MET A 16 -3.49 -48.73 14.65
C MET A 16 -2.58 -47.51 14.84
N VAL A 17 -3.19 -46.34 14.72
CA VAL A 17 -2.67 -45.03 15.14
C VAL A 17 -2.79 -44.90 16.66
N PRO A 18 -1.80 -44.43 17.43
CA PRO A 18 -1.98 -43.90 18.76
C PRO A 18 -1.92 -42.37 18.76
N SER A 19 -2.92 -41.75 19.41
CA SER A 19 -2.99 -40.34 19.77
C SER A 19 -1.87 -39.92 20.73
N PRO A 20 -1.36 -38.69 20.69
CA PRO A 20 -0.46 -38.18 21.72
C PRO A 20 -1.23 -37.66 22.94
N ARG A 21 -0.84 -38.10 24.09
CA ARG A 21 -1.31 -37.66 25.42
C ARG A 21 -0.60 -36.36 25.83
N LEU A 22 -1.37 -35.51 26.49
CA LEU A 22 -0.94 -34.37 27.31
C LEU A 22 0.09 -34.79 28.37
N PHE A 23 1.16 -34.03 28.54
CA PHE A 23 2.09 -34.11 29.66
C PHE A 23 1.78 -33.01 30.68
N ALA A 24 1.34 -33.47 31.87
CA ALA A 24 1.34 -32.71 33.10
C ALA A 24 2.68 -32.96 33.83
N SER A 25 3.35 -31.89 34.24
CA SER A 25 4.57 -31.96 35.05
C SER A 25 4.21 -32.04 36.53
N ASN A 26 4.55 -33.19 37.19
CA ASN A 26 4.58 -33.33 38.64
C ASN A 26 6.03 -33.19 39.11
N HIS A 27 6.28 -32.24 40.00
CA HIS A 27 7.46 -32.22 40.84
C HIS A 27 7.33 -33.28 41.93
N ARG A 28 8.38 -34.05 42.13
CA ARG A 28 8.56 -34.92 43.30
C ARG A 28 9.94 -34.65 43.88
N GLU A 29 9.93 -34.28 45.17
CA GLU A 29 11.11 -34.15 46.05
C GLU A 29 11.69 -35.52 46.36
N ASP A 30 13.03 -35.58 46.41
CA ASP A 30 13.73 -36.64 47.09
C ASP A 30 14.71 -36.06 48.10
N ALA A 31 14.57 -36.57 49.34
CA ALA A 31 15.34 -36.20 50.52
C ALA A 31 16.55 -37.15 50.70
N THR A 32 17.71 -36.62 51.07
CA THR A 32 18.70 -37.37 51.86
C THR A 32 19.52 -36.45 52.77
N ASN A 33 19.39 -36.71 54.02
CA ASN A 33 20.24 -36.66 55.23
C ASN A 33 21.56 -35.84 55.23
N GLY A 34 21.72 -35.09 56.36
CA GLY A 34 23.03 -34.86 56.99
C GLY A 34 23.13 -33.68 57.96
N SER A 35 22.92 -33.96 59.24
CA SER A 35 23.55 -33.37 60.48
C SER A 35 23.63 -31.85 60.64
N GLY A 36 22.91 -31.36 61.69
CA GLY A 36 22.97 -30.00 62.24
C GLY A 36 24.20 -29.69 63.10
N PRO A 37 24.31 -28.48 63.60
CA PRO A 37 24.07 -28.20 65.00
C PRO A 37 23.25 -26.91 65.31
N ARG A 38 22.94 -26.82 66.60
CA ARG A 38 21.94 -26.10 67.38
C ARG A 38 21.92 -24.58 67.34
N PRO A 39 20.86 -23.95 67.88
CA PRO A 39 20.50 -22.56 67.66
C PRO A 39 21.09 -21.60 68.72
N VAL A 40 21.36 -20.38 68.30
CA VAL A 40 21.67 -19.24 69.18
C VAL A 40 20.49 -18.30 69.23
N GLY A 41 20.06 -17.93 70.44
CA GLY A 41 18.87 -17.16 70.73
C GLY A 41 18.94 -15.65 70.37
N PRO A 42 17.81 -14.93 70.44
CA PRO A 42 17.70 -13.60 69.88
C PRO A 42 18.20 -12.50 70.84
N LEU A 43 19.05 -11.62 70.33
CA LEU A 43 19.44 -10.38 70.99
C LEU A 43 18.40 -9.27 70.73
N ARG A 44 17.87 -8.69 71.80
CA ARG A 44 16.95 -7.55 71.80
C ARG A 44 17.72 -6.24 71.38
N PRO A 45 17.16 -5.42 70.47
CA PRO A 45 17.71 -4.08 70.23
C PRO A 45 17.18 -3.07 71.26
N LYS A 46 18.08 -2.18 71.69
CA LYS A 46 17.81 -1.05 72.60
C LYS A 46 17.01 0.03 71.87
N LEU A 47 15.93 0.52 72.52
CA LEU A 47 15.18 1.70 72.11
C LEU A 47 16.04 2.96 72.24
N PHE A 48 16.05 3.78 71.18
CA PHE A 48 16.39 5.20 71.20
C PHE A 48 15.14 6.05 70.92
N PRO A 49 15.01 7.28 71.50
CA PRO A 49 13.78 8.04 71.49
C PRO A 49 13.51 8.67 70.13
N ALA A 50 12.22 8.72 69.73
CA ALA A 50 11.70 9.26 68.49
C ALA A 50 11.85 10.76 68.35
N GLY A 51 12.62 11.23 67.37
CA GLY A 51 12.59 12.60 66.88
C GLY A 51 11.43 12.80 65.91
N LYS A 52 10.66 13.88 66.06
CA LYS A 52 9.52 14.23 65.19
C LYS A 52 9.97 14.41 63.74
N PRO A 53 9.30 13.80 62.73
CA PRO A 53 9.65 13.99 61.34
C PRO A 53 9.22 15.37 60.83
N ARG A 54 10.18 16.20 60.39
CA ARG A 54 9.89 17.36 59.54
C ARG A 54 9.44 16.85 58.19
N LYS A 55 8.17 17.11 57.79
CA LYS A 55 7.64 16.86 56.49
C LYS A 55 8.37 17.72 55.43
N ARG A 56 9.33 17.18 54.70
CA ARG A 56 9.82 17.76 53.46
C ARG A 56 8.82 17.40 52.37
N ALA A 57 8.23 18.39 51.70
CA ALA A 57 7.44 18.17 50.51
C ALA A 57 8.30 17.43 49.47
N PRO A 58 7.78 16.39 48.81
CA PRO A 58 8.57 15.60 47.88
C PRO A 58 8.96 16.47 46.67
N ILE A 59 10.23 16.44 46.30
CA ILE A 59 10.86 17.22 45.22
C ILE A 59 10.11 17.11 43.89
N TRP A 60 9.46 15.98 43.66
CA TRP A 60 8.64 15.77 42.43
C TRP A 60 7.43 16.71 42.36
N GLN A 61 6.81 17.11 43.47
CA GLN A 61 5.69 18.08 43.46
C GLN A 61 6.15 19.46 42.99
N ALA A 62 7.33 19.91 43.44
CA ALA A 62 7.91 21.16 42.96
C ALA A 62 8.25 21.11 41.46
N ALA A 63 8.74 19.95 40.95
CA ALA A 63 9.02 19.75 39.54
C ALA A 63 7.74 19.77 38.68
N VAL A 64 6.64 19.17 39.15
CA VAL A 64 5.34 19.21 38.44
C VAL A 64 4.81 20.66 38.40
N PHE A 65 4.84 21.40 39.50
CA PHE A 65 4.39 22.79 39.46
C PHE A 65 5.25 23.70 38.58
N ALA A 66 6.56 23.48 38.54
CA ALA A 66 7.46 24.20 37.64
C ALA A 66 7.17 23.89 36.16
N SER A 67 6.91 22.63 35.84
CA SER A 67 6.55 22.22 34.46
C SER A 67 5.21 22.80 34.01
N VAL A 68 4.18 22.79 34.89
CA VAL A 68 2.88 23.39 34.57
C VAL A 68 3.01 24.91 34.40
N ALA A 69 3.73 25.60 35.28
CA ALA A 69 3.97 27.03 35.17
C ALA A 69 4.70 27.40 33.87
N LEU A 70 5.72 26.63 33.48
CA LEU A 70 6.45 26.83 32.23
C LEU A 70 5.54 26.66 31.00
N ASN A 71 4.71 25.62 30.97
CA ASN A 71 3.77 25.39 29.84
C ASN A 71 2.72 26.49 29.75
N VAL A 72 2.18 26.98 30.88
CA VAL A 72 1.23 28.11 30.91
C VAL A 72 1.91 29.39 30.41
N THR A 73 3.14 29.65 30.81
CA THR A 73 3.91 30.81 30.34
C THR A 73 4.17 30.76 28.84
N LEU A 74 4.54 29.58 28.30
CA LEU A 74 4.74 29.38 26.87
C LEU A 74 3.44 29.56 26.07
N LEU A 75 2.31 29.09 26.59
CA LEU A 75 0.99 29.29 25.96
C LEU A 75 0.61 30.78 25.96
N ILE A 76 0.80 31.50 27.05
CA ILE A 76 0.53 32.94 27.12
C ILE A 76 1.46 33.70 26.16
N HIS A 77 2.76 33.38 26.15
CA HIS A 77 3.72 33.99 25.23
C HIS A 77 3.33 33.74 23.75
N HIS A 78 2.92 32.52 23.41
CA HIS A 78 2.44 32.20 22.09
C HIS A 78 1.18 32.99 21.70
N TYR A 79 0.23 33.12 22.64
CA TYR A 79 -1.01 33.87 22.40
C TYR A 79 -0.78 35.39 22.27
N VAL A 80 0.17 35.97 23.04
CA VAL A 80 0.49 37.38 22.98
C VAL A 80 1.36 37.75 21.79
N VAL A 81 2.29 36.87 21.35
CA VAL A 81 3.23 37.18 20.27
C VAL A 81 2.60 36.90 18.89
N VAL A 82 1.68 35.91 18.77
CA VAL A 82 1.01 35.58 17.50
C VAL A 82 -0.26 36.38 17.26
N GLY A 83 -0.79 37.06 18.29
CA GLY A 83 -2.05 37.83 18.26
C GLY A 83 -1.97 39.30 17.82
N GLN A 84 -0.82 39.82 17.34
CA GLN A 84 -0.72 41.20 16.86
C GLN A 84 -0.63 41.25 15.31
N PRO A 85 -1.54 41.95 14.62
CA PRO A 85 -1.39 42.20 13.18
C PRO A 85 -0.38 43.32 12.96
N GLY A 86 0.82 42.97 12.54
CA GLY A 86 1.91 43.89 12.23
C GLY A 86 2.06 44.18 10.75
N THR A 87 2.17 45.45 10.44
CA THR A 87 2.33 46.11 9.15
C THR A 87 3.63 45.69 8.41
N ALA A 88 3.55 45.71 7.10
CA ALA A 88 4.57 45.32 6.14
C ALA A 88 5.88 46.12 6.19
N ALA A 89 7.01 45.42 5.99
CA ALA A 89 8.22 45.94 5.36
C ALA A 89 8.99 44.83 4.65
N SER A 90 9.30 45.11 3.39
CA SER A 90 9.94 44.24 2.42
C SER A 90 11.45 44.09 2.62
N SER A 91 11.99 42.88 2.41
CA SER A 91 13.26 42.58 1.70
C SER A 91 13.54 41.05 1.61
N PRO A 92 14.27 40.58 0.60
CA PRO A 92 14.16 39.23 0.05
C PRO A 92 15.25 38.29 0.55
N HIS A 93 14.86 37.12 0.99
CA HIS A 93 15.78 35.99 1.13
C HIS A 93 15.09 34.69 0.69
N HIS A 94 15.81 33.92 -0.11
CA HIS A 94 15.48 32.60 -0.60
C HIS A 94 14.96 31.68 0.51
N HIS A 95 13.74 31.19 0.37
CA HIS A 95 13.22 30.07 1.15
C HIS A 95 12.60 29.03 0.21
N GLN A 96 13.05 27.79 0.40
CA GLN A 96 12.40 26.62 -0.13
C GLN A 96 10.96 26.54 0.39
N GLU A 97 10.00 26.63 -0.49
CA GLU A 97 8.58 26.52 -0.15
C GLU A 97 8.20 25.06 0.05
N HIS A 98 7.96 24.69 1.32
CA HIS A 98 7.13 23.55 1.64
C HIS A 98 5.67 23.95 1.51
N HIS A 99 5.00 23.51 0.46
CA HIS A 99 3.56 23.69 0.31
C HIS A 99 2.80 22.87 1.36
N HIS A 100 2.29 23.53 2.38
CA HIS A 100 1.16 23.06 3.17
C HIS A 100 -0.13 23.34 2.39
N GLN A 101 -0.82 22.27 2.01
CA GLN A 101 -2.16 22.35 1.43
C GLN A 101 -3.16 22.54 2.58
N GLU A 102 -3.83 23.70 2.62
CA GLU A 102 -4.94 23.96 3.53
C GLU A 102 -6.10 23.01 3.23
N HIS A 103 -6.45 22.21 4.24
CA HIS A 103 -7.70 21.46 4.26
C HIS A 103 -8.85 22.39 4.64
N GLN A 104 -9.74 22.68 3.69
CA GLN A 104 -11.01 23.31 3.97
C GLN A 104 -11.86 22.35 4.82
N ALA A 105 -12.18 22.75 6.03
CA ALA A 105 -13.08 22.05 6.94
C ALA A 105 -14.52 22.07 6.40
N CYS A 106 -15.17 20.91 6.39
CA CYS A 106 -16.61 20.82 6.13
C CYS A 106 -17.38 21.36 7.34
N GLU A 107 -18.04 22.49 7.20
CA GLU A 107 -19.02 22.97 8.17
C GLU A 107 -20.35 22.21 8.00
N LEU A 108 -20.77 21.54 9.07
CA LEU A 108 -22.08 20.91 9.19
C LEU A 108 -23.08 21.96 9.71
N HIS A 109 -24.03 22.37 8.88
CA HIS A 109 -25.21 23.10 9.33
C HIS A 109 -26.33 22.13 9.76
N PRO A 110 -26.95 22.33 10.91
CA PRO A 110 -28.15 21.60 11.29
C PRO A 110 -29.38 22.30 10.79
N ASP A 111 -30.15 21.68 9.90
CA ASP A 111 -31.51 22.13 9.59
C ASP A 111 -32.56 21.17 10.16
N ALA A 112 -33.41 21.73 10.98
CA ALA A 112 -34.63 21.11 11.51
C ALA A 112 -35.83 21.45 10.62
N GLY A 113 -36.67 20.45 10.32
CA GLY A 113 -38.05 20.77 9.85
C GLY A 113 -38.71 19.77 8.93
N SER A 114 -39.48 18.90 9.52
CA SER A 114 -40.74 18.25 9.13
C SER A 114 -41.24 18.26 7.67
N GLY A 115 -41.73 17.09 7.21
CA GLY A 115 -42.74 17.00 6.17
C GLY A 115 -42.54 15.85 5.19
N GLY A 116 -43.21 14.71 5.43
CA GLY A 116 -43.10 13.52 4.59
C GLY A 116 -43.68 13.70 3.18
N LYS A 117 -43.02 13.02 2.24
CA LYS A 117 -43.56 12.34 1.06
C LYS A 117 -42.48 11.46 0.49
N SER A 118 -42.74 10.17 0.34
CA SER A 118 -41.87 9.19 -0.29
C SER A 118 -41.50 9.64 -1.70
N ARG A 119 -40.28 10.08 -1.86
CA ARG A 119 -39.63 10.35 -3.15
C ARG A 119 -38.50 9.37 -3.27
N ALA A 120 -38.56 8.50 -4.28
CA ALA A 120 -37.46 7.61 -4.60
C ALA A 120 -36.12 8.36 -4.48
N ALA A 121 -35.26 7.91 -3.59
CA ALA A 121 -33.98 8.54 -3.32
C ALA A 121 -33.13 8.48 -4.59
N ARG A 122 -33.12 9.59 -5.33
CA ARG A 122 -32.09 9.82 -6.36
C ARG A 122 -30.77 9.80 -5.63
N ALA A 123 -29.93 8.79 -5.93
CA ALA A 123 -28.58 8.70 -5.39
C ALA A 123 -27.91 10.07 -5.52
N PRO A 124 -27.23 10.59 -4.48
CA PRO A 124 -26.55 11.87 -4.58
C PRO A 124 -25.60 11.76 -5.76
N SER A 125 -25.79 12.63 -6.74
CA SER A 125 -24.79 12.84 -7.77
C SER A 125 -23.51 13.21 -7.01
N THR A 126 -22.45 12.40 -7.11
CA THR A 126 -21.13 12.80 -6.66
C THR A 126 -20.81 14.05 -7.47
N GLY A 127 -21.03 15.21 -6.88
CA GLY A 127 -20.91 16.49 -7.56
C GLY A 127 -19.45 16.83 -7.84
N LYS A 128 -18.82 16.04 -8.72
CA LYS A 128 -17.55 16.48 -9.33
C LYS A 128 -17.88 17.69 -10.18
N PRO A 129 -17.18 18.82 -10.00
CA PRO A 129 -17.40 20.01 -10.83
C PRO A 129 -17.30 19.64 -12.32
N ALA A 130 -18.14 20.24 -13.14
CA ALA A 130 -18.03 20.08 -14.59
C ALA A 130 -16.65 20.57 -15.03
N VAL A 131 -15.93 19.77 -15.82
CA VAL A 131 -14.64 20.16 -16.36
C VAL A 131 -14.86 21.20 -17.45
N THR A 132 -14.23 22.36 -17.29
CA THR A 132 -14.23 23.48 -18.22
C THR A 132 -12.84 23.65 -18.82
N PRO A 133 -12.65 24.42 -19.88
CA PRO A 133 -11.32 24.76 -20.41
C PRO A 133 -10.39 25.42 -19.38
N ASP A 134 -10.97 26.02 -18.32
CA ASP A 134 -10.22 26.66 -17.24
C ASP A 134 -9.90 25.75 -16.07
N SER A 135 -10.40 24.51 -16.08
CA SER A 135 -10.18 23.54 -15.01
C SER A 135 -8.73 23.05 -15.00
N VAL A 136 -8.15 22.94 -13.80
CA VAL A 136 -6.87 22.24 -13.61
C VAL A 136 -7.07 20.74 -13.75
N ILE A 137 -6.30 20.13 -14.65
CA ILE A 137 -6.29 18.68 -14.86
C ILE A 137 -5.24 18.07 -13.95
N ASN A 138 -5.67 17.32 -12.91
CA ASN A 138 -4.74 16.66 -11.99
C ASN A 138 -4.50 15.20 -12.39
N LEU A 139 -3.32 14.94 -12.96
CA LEU A 139 -2.80 13.62 -13.34
C LEU A 139 -1.64 13.16 -12.45
N ASP A 140 -1.33 13.92 -11.38
CA ASP A 140 -0.29 13.54 -10.41
C ASP A 140 -0.68 12.33 -9.55
N HIS A 141 -1.95 12.27 -9.14
CA HIS A 141 -2.43 11.20 -8.27
C HIS A 141 -2.90 9.99 -9.09
N GLY A 142 -2.37 8.82 -8.76
CA GLY A 142 -2.79 7.54 -9.36
C GLY A 142 -4.11 7.01 -8.76
N ASP A 143 -5.18 7.84 -8.81
CA ASP A 143 -6.51 7.46 -8.33
C ASP A 143 -7.22 6.56 -9.36
N PRO A 144 -7.52 5.28 -9.05
CA PRO A 144 -7.99 4.30 -10.04
C PRO A 144 -9.52 4.37 -10.28
N THR A 145 -10.08 5.55 -10.36
CA THR A 145 -11.54 5.79 -10.49
C THR A 145 -12.12 5.40 -11.85
N MET A 146 -11.30 4.93 -12.79
CA MET A 146 -11.78 4.38 -14.07
C MET A 146 -12.71 3.18 -13.91
N PHE A 147 -12.63 2.47 -12.78
CA PHE A 147 -13.45 1.30 -12.49
C PHE A 147 -14.86 1.63 -11.95
N GLU A 148 -15.18 2.90 -11.71
CA GLU A 148 -16.45 3.29 -11.11
C GLU A 148 -17.67 2.79 -11.92
N ALA A 149 -17.62 2.89 -13.25
CA ALA A 149 -18.70 2.39 -14.12
C ALA A 149 -18.93 0.89 -13.96
N PHE A 150 -17.85 0.11 -13.96
CA PHE A 150 -17.91 -1.34 -13.74
C PHE A 150 -18.58 -1.69 -12.41
N TRP A 151 -18.17 -1.03 -11.31
CA TRP A 151 -18.71 -1.33 -9.99
C TRP A 151 -20.15 -0.88 -9.81
N ARG A 152 -20.58 0.16 -10.55
CA ARG A 152 -22.00 0.55 -10.60
C ARG A 152 -22.87 -0.50 -11.31
N GLU A 153 -22.35 -1.10 -12.38
CA GLU A 153 -23.01 -2.19 -13.11
C GLU A 153 -23.02 -3.52 -12.34
N THR A 154 -21.98 -3.76 -11.54
CA THR A 154 -21.88 -4.96 -10.69
C THR A 154 -22.98 -4.99 -9.60
N GLY A 155 -23.44 -3.84 -9.15
CA GLY A 155 -24.57 -3.70 -8.25
C GLY A 155 -24.41 -4.50 -6.95
N ASP A 156 -25.46 -5.23 -6.58
CA ASP A 156 -25.58 -5.96 -5.31
C ASP A 156 -24.51 -7.06 -5.11
N ALA A 157 -23.91 -7.56 -6.20
CA ALA A 157 -22.86 -8.59 -6.11
C ALA A 157 -21.64 -8.11 -5.30
N ALA A 158 -21.36 -6.79 -5.29
CA ALA A 158 -20.29 -6.17 -4.50
C ALA A 158 -20.81 -5.46 -3.24
N GLU A 159 -22.12 -5.49 -2.97
CA GLU A 159 -22.71 -4.93 -1.76
C GLU A 159 -22.40 -5.81 -0.54
N ILE A 160 -22.16 -5.17 0.60
CA ILE A 160 -21.94 -5.87 1.87
C ILE A 160 -22.77 -5.25 2.99
N VAL A 161 -23.40 -6.12 3.77
CA VAL A 161 -24.04 -5.76 5.04
C VAL A 161 -23.21 -6.36 6.17
N ILE A 162 -22.71 -5.53 7.07
CA ILE A 162 -21.91 -5.93 8.23
C ILE A 162 -22.75 -5.69 9.49
N PRO A 163 -23.22 -6.75 10.18
CA PRO A 163 -23.96 -6.59 11.43
C PRO A 163 -23.08 -5.94 12.51
N GLY A 164 -23.69 -5.10 13.36
CA GLY A 164 -22.98 -4.33 14.37
C GLY A 164 -22.19 -5.14 15.39
N TRP A 165 -22.51 -6.43 15.58
CA TRP A 165 -21.78 -7.34 16.49
C TRP A 165 -20.53 -7.97 15.85
N GLN A 166 -20.42 -8.01 14.51
CA GLN A 166 -19.45 -8.84 13.78
C GLN A 166 -17.99 -8.40 13.98
N THR A 167 -17.76 -7.11 14.19
CA THR A 167 -16.40 -6.53 14.27
C THR A 167 -16.00 -6.08 15.67
N MET A 168 -16.66 -6.61 16.72
CA MET A 168 -16.38 -6.23 18.11
C MET A 168 -15.06 -6.76 18.66
N SER A 169 -14.57 -7.91 18.16
CA SER A 169 -13.31 -8.52 18.60
C SER A 169 -12.13 -8.04 17.80
N TYR A 170 -10.97 -7.84 18.42
CA TYR A 170 -9.69 -7.65 17.72
C TYR A 170 -9.24 -8.92 16.97
N PHE A 171 -9.59 -10.10 17.48
CA PHE A 171 -9.09 -11.38 16.97
C PHE A 171 -9.97 -11.89 15.83
N SER A 172 -9.34 -12.36 14.75
CA SER A 172 -9.98 -13.04 13.63
C SER A 172 -9.67 -14.54 13.65
N ASP A 173 -8.37 -14.90 13.68
CA ASP A 173 -7.90 -16.28 13.84
C ASP A 173 -6.61 -16.32 14.66
N VAL A 174 -6.72 -16.71 15.93
CA VAL A 174 -5.58 -16.76 16.86
C VAL A 174 -4.55 -17.85 16.52
N THR A 175 -4.88 -18.77 15.63
CA THR A 175 -3.97 -19.83 15.17
C THR A 175 -3.11 -19.37 13.98
N ASN A 176 -3.51 -18.30 13.30
CA ASN A 176 -2.77 -17.73 12.19
C ASN A 176 -1.61 -16.86 12.68
N VAL A 177 -0.51 -16.80 11.91
CA VAL A 177 0.60 -15.86 12.17
C VAL A 177 0.06 -14.44 12.22
N CYS A 178 -0.78 -14.06 11.26
CA CYS A 178 -1.49 -12.79 11.23
C CYS A 178 -2.86 -12.95 11.90
N TRP A 179 -2.90 -12.91 13.23
CA TRP A 179 -4.07 -13.21 14.06
C TRP A 179 -5.27 -12.28 13.82
N PHE A 180 -5.07 -11.13 13.21
CA PHE A 180 -6.11 -10.17 12.80
C PHE A 180 -6.53 -10.30 11.33
N LEU A 181 -6.02 -11.29 10.59
CA LEU A 181 -6.43 -11.58 9.21
C LEU A 181 -7.78 -12.29 9.20
N GLU A 182 -8.77 -11.70 8.53
CA GLU A 182 -10.08 -12.32 8.33
C GLU A 182 -9.97 -13.55 7.43
N PRO A 183 -10.45 -14.74 7.87
CA PRO A 183 -10.33 -15.98 7.09
C PRO A 183 -10.98 -15.89 5.71
N GLY A 184 -12.10 -15.17 5.60
CA GLY A 184 -12.75 -14.92 4.30
C GLY A 184 -11.90 -14.09 3.35
N PHE A 185 -11.12 -13.13 3.87
CA PHE A 185 -10.21 -12.34 3.05
C PHE A 185 -9.00 -13.18 2.58
N ASP A 186 -8.38 -13.99 3.47
CA ASP A 186 -7.33 -14.92 3.07
C ASP A 186 -7.78 -15.87 1.95
N HIS A 187 -8.99 -16.44 2.11
CA HIS A 187 -9.58 -17.33 1.10
C HIS A 187 -9.68 -16.66 -0.27
N GLU A 188 -10.27 -15.46 -0.33
CA GLU A 188 -10.48 -14.77 -1.60
C GLU A 188 -9.17 -14.23 -2.22
N VAL A 189 -8.18 -13.84 -1.42
CA VAL A 189 -6.83 -13.52 -1.89
C VAL A 189 -6.23 -14.72 -2.62
N ARG A 190 -6.22 -15.88 -1.99
CA ARG A 190 -5.66 -17.10 -2.59
C ARG A 190 -6.42 -17.53 -3.84
N ARG A 191 -7.76 -17.44 -3.81
CA ARG A 191 -8.62 -17.75 -4.95
C ARG A 191 -8.30 -16.85 -6.14
N LEU A 192 -8.20 -15.54 -5.93
CA LEU A 192 -7.90 -14.56 -6.97
C LEU A 192 -6.53 -14.83 -7.62
N HIS A 193 -5.49 -15.07 -6.82
CA HIS A 193 -4.17 -15.37 -7.36
C HIS A 193 -4.12 -16.68 -8.14
N ARG A 194 -4.86 -17.73 -7.71
CA ARG A 194 -4.99 -18.97 -8.47
C ARG A 194 -5.73 -18.77 -9.79
N LEU A 195 -6.78 -17.95 -9.79
CA LEU A 195 -7.54 -17.58 -10.98
C LEU A 195 -6.66 -16.85 -12.00
N VAL A 196 -5.97 -15.80 -11.56
CA VAL A 196 -5.14 -14.96 -12.44
C VAL A 196 -3.82 -15.64 -12.82
N GLY A 197 -3.28 -16.48 -11.95
CA GLY A 197 -1.99 -17.15 -12.16
C GLY A 197 -0.78 -16.22 -12.00
N ASN A 198 -0.93 -15.06 -11.36
CA ASN A 198 0.11 -14.05 -11.27
C ASN A 198 1.05 -14.22 -10.07
N ALA A 199 0.67 -14.97 -9.02
CA ALA A 199 1.55 -15.25 -7.89
C ALA A 199 1.31 -16.64 -7.29
N ALA A 200 2.38 -17.23 -6.76
CA ALA A 200 2.29 -18.44 -5.94
C ALA A 200 1.69 -18.08 -4.57
N VAL A 201 0.78 -18.92 -4.06
CA VAL A 201 0.09 -18.72 -2.78
C VAL A 201 0.23 -19.91 -1.83
N ASP A 202 0.57 -21.09 -2.36
CA ASP A 202 0.72 -22.30 -1.57
C ASP A 202 2.08 -22.26 -0.86
N GLY A 203 2.08 -22.54 0.45
CA GLY A 203 3.27 -22.40 1.28
C GLY A 203 3.58 -20.97 1.77
N TYR A 204 2.74 -19.98 1.41
CA TYR A 204 2.91 -18.60 1.85
C TYR A 204 2.03 -18.26 3.05
N HIS A 205 2.57 -17.42 3.93
CA HIS A 205 1.81 -16.71 4.96
C HIS A 205 1.20 -15.46 4.33
N VAL A 206 -0.12 -15.32 4.40
CA VAL A 206 -0.82 -14.09 4.00
C VAL A 206 -0.86 -13.14 5.17
N LEU A 207 -0.41 -11.91 4.98
CA LEU A 207 -0.53 -10.83 5.96
C LEU A 207 -1.38 -9.71 5.35
N VAL A 208 -2.24 -9.10 6.15
CA VAL A 208 -3.03 -7.94 5.74
C VAL A 208 -2.44 -6.65 6.32
N GLY A 209 -2.48 -5.56 5.54
CA GLY A 209 -2.03 -4.23 5.93
C GLY A 209 -2.99 -3.13 5.48
N THR A 210 -2.87 -1.95 6.08
CA THR A 210 -3.57 -0.74 5.66
C THR A 210 -2.96 -0.22 4.35
N GLY A 211 -3.24 -0.92 3.24
CA GLY A 211 -2.58 -0.79 1.95
C GLY A 211 -1.18 -1.40 1.94
N SER A 212 -0.59 -1.54 0.73
CA SER A 212 0.78 -2.06 0.56
C SER A 212 1.85 -1.18 1.21
N THR A 213 1.57 0.11 1.45
CA THR A 213 2.50 1.03 2.14
C THR A 213 2.83 0.58 3.56
N GLN A 214 1.84 0.16 4.36
CA GLN A 214 2.10 -0.35 5.70
C GLN A 214 2.87 -1.67 5.65
N LEU A 215 2.57 -2.53 4.68
CA LEU A 215 3.25 -3.82 4.50
C LEU A 215 4.71 -3.65 4.08
N PHE A 216 5.00 -2.69 3.23
CA PHE A 216 6.37 -2.35 2.87
C PHE A 216 7.15 -1.85 4.09
N MET A 217 6.58 -0.96 4.92
CA MET A 217 7.20 -0.53 6.18
C MET A 217 7.43 -1.71 7.14
N ALA A 218 6.45 -2.62 7.23
CA ALA A 218 6.56 -3.83 8.04
C ALA A 218 7.67 -4.77 7.53
N ALA A 219 7.86 -4.87 6.20
CA ALA A 219 8.95 -5.64 5.60
C ALA A 219 10.32 -5.03 5.91
N LEU A 220 10.47 -3.70 5.79
CA LEU A 220 11.71 -3.01 6.19
C LEU A 220 12.06 -3.28 7.66
N TYR A 221 11.09 -3.15 8.55
CA TYR A 221 11.27 -3.47 9.97
C TYR A 221 11.68 -4.93 10.20
N ALA A 222 11.01 -5.87 9.53
CA ALA A 222 11.23 -7.30 9.73
C ALA A 222 12.59 -7.78 9.21
N LEU A 223 13.09 -7.14 8.14
CA LEU A 223 14.35 -7.49 7.49
C LEU A 223 15.57 -6.77 8.09
N SER A 224 15.35 -5.74 8.90
CA SER A 224 16.44 -4.99 9.54
C SER A 224 16.76 -5.62 10.90
N PRO A 225 18.01 -6.06 11.13
CA PRO A 225 18.42 -6.65 12.40
C PRO A 225 18.46 -5.57 13.50
N PRO A 226 17.91 -5.85 14.69
CA PRO A 226 18.03 -4.93 15.81
C PRO A 226 19.48 -4.87 16.32
N GLY A 227 19.96 -3.68 16.65
CA GLY A 227 21.29 -3.48 17.25
C GLY A 227 22.45 -3.62 16.26
N ALA A 228 22.19 -3.50 14.96
CA ALA A 228 23.25 -3.36 13.96
C ALA A 228 23.99 -2.02 14.18
N ASP A 229 25.30 -1.99 13.96
CA ASP A 229 26.12 -0.78 14.08
C ASP A 229 25.73 0.30 13.09
N GLU A 230 25.27 -0.11 11.89
CA GLU A 230 24.80 0.78 10.84
C GLU A 230 23.36 0.45 10.41
N PRO A 231 22.54 1.46 10.09
CA PRO A 231 21.21 1.24 9.53
C PRO A 231 21.25 0.46 8.23
N MET A 232 20.32 -0.50 8.03
CA MET A 232 20.15 -1.24 6.78
C MET A 232 19.92 -0.28 5.61
N SER A 233 20.69 -0.39 4.56
CA SER A 233 20.52 0.40 3.34
C SER A 233 19.31 -0.08 2.56
N VAL A 234 18.39 0.82 2.22
CA VAL A 234 17.21 0.54 1.39
C VAL A 234 17.41 1.19 0.03
N VAL A 235 17.34 0.41 -1.03
CA VAL A 235 17.63 0.83 -2.41
C VAL A 235 16.52 0.39 -3.35
N SER A 236 16.44 1.02 -4.52
CA SER A 236 15.57 0.59 -5.62
C SER A 236 16.14 1.11 -6.94
N THR A 237 16.02 0.35 -8.03
CA THR A 237 16.45 0.79 -9.36
C THR A 237 15.70 2.01 -9.84
N ALA A 238 16.42 3.08 -10.22
CA ALA A 238 15.82 4.29 -10.81
C ALA A 238 15.31 4.02 -12.25
N PRO A 239 14.21 4.68 -12.68
CA PRO A 239 13.30 5.47 -11.87
C PRO A 239 12.51 4.58 -10.90
N TYR A 240 12.53 4.89 -9.62
CA TYR A 240 11.86 4.14 -8.56
C TYR A 240 10.53 4.79 -8.15
N TYR A 241 9.67 4.06 -7.43
CA TYR A 241 8.44 4.63 -6.90
C TYR A 241 8.73 5.81 -5.95
N SER A 242 8.20 6.99 -6.27
CA SER A 242 8.51 8.27 -5.61
C SER A 242 8.26 8.30 -4.10
N SER A 243 7.45 7.37 -3.56
CA SER A 243 7.20 7.29 -2.13
C SER A 243 8.23 6.46 -1.36
N TYR A 244 9.06 5.67 -2.02
CA TYR A 244 10.05 4.83 -1.33
C TYR A 244 11.01 5.64 -0.46
N PRO A 245 11.65 6.72 -0.96
CA PRO A 245 12.54 7.53 -0.12
C PRO A 245 11.85 8.06 1.13
N ALA A 246 10.74 8.78 0.94
CA ALA A 246 10.04 9.46 2.02
C ALA A 246 9.47 8.49 3.05
N VAL A 247 8.87 7.36 2.62
CA VAL A 247 8.28 6.37 3.53
C VAL A 247 9.37 5.59 4.26
N THR A 248 10.52 5.32 3.62
CA THR A 248 11.66 4.66 4.27
C THR A 248 12.18 5.49 5.43
N ASP A 249 12.36 6.80 5.23
CA ASP A 249 12.94 7.68 6.25
C ASP A 249 11.91 8.25 7.22
N PHE A 250 10.60 8.06 6.95
CA PHE A 250 9.50 8.65 7.72
C PHE A 250 9.56 8.35 9.23
N LEU A 251 9.87 7.12 9.61
CA LEU A 251 9.90 6.71 11.01
C LEU A 251 11.15 7.17 11.75
N GLN A 252 12.22 7.54 11.05
CA GLN A 252 13.53 7.87 11.63
C GLN A 252 13.99 6.86 12.69
N SER A 253 13.74 5.57 12.41
CA SER A 253 13.90 4.49 13.38
C SER A 253 15.36 4.15 13.69
N GLY A 254 16.31 4.56 12.84
CA GLY A 254 17.70 4.15 12.93
C GLY A 254 17.97 2.69 12.51
N LEU A 255 16.93 1.91 12.19
CA LEU A 255 17.06 0.52 11.75
C LEU A 255 17.40 0.40 10.26
N PHE A 256 16.92 1.34 9.46
CA PHE A 256 17.11 1.41 8.02
C PHE A 256 17.09 2.85 7.54
N LYS A 257 17.69 3.09 6.37
CA LYS A 257 17.75 4.40 5.72
C LYS A 257 17.65 4.26 4.21
N TRP A 258 17.12 5.26 3.54
CA TRP A 258 17.14 5.32 2.09
C TRP A 258 18.57 5.53 1.58
N ALA A 259 19.01 4.71 0.62
CA ALA A 259 20.36 4.73 0.07
C ALA A 259 20.39 4.96 -1.47
N GLY A 260 19.24 5.21 -2.10
CA GLY A 260 19.19 5.66 -3.49
C GLY A 260 19.03 4.56 -4.53
N ASP A 261 19.66 4.78 -5.69
CA ASP A 261 19.58 3.90 -6.85
C ASP A 261 20.38 2.60 -6.63
N ALA A 262 19.69 1.46 -6.79
CA ALA A 262 20.32 0.15 -6.68
C ALA A 262 21.48 -0.05 -7.67
N ASN A 263 21.41 0.52 -8.88
CA ASN A 263 22.49 0.41 -9.87
C ASN A 263 23.77 1.15 -9.48
N ALA A 264 23.66 2.14 -8.58
CA ALA A 264 24.80 2.90 -8.06
C ALA A 264 25.28 2.40 -6.69
N PHE A 265 24.58 1.44 -6.10
CA PHE A 265 24.89 0.92 -4.76
C PHE A 265 26.00 -0.14 -4.79
N ASN A 266 26.97 -0.02 -3.88
CA ASN A 266 28.15 -0.88 -3.84
C ASN A 266 28.29 -1.67 -2.52
N GLY A 267 27.26 -1.69 -1.67
CA GLY A 267 27.29 -2.42 -0.39
C GLY A 267 26.76 -3.83 -0.52
N ASP A 268 27.14 -4.71 0.40
CA ASP A 268 26.69 -6.12 0.43
C ASP A 268 25.42 -6.33 1.24
N THR A 269 25.13 -5.43 2.20
CA THR A 269 23.98 -5.54 3.11
C THR A 269 22.94 -4.49 2.77
N TYR A 270 21.78 -4.92 2.25
CA TYR A 270 20.75 -4.04 1.74
C TYR A 270 19.37 -4.70 1.75
N ILE A 271 18.34 -3.85 1.60
CA ILE A 271 16.99 -4.23 1.19
C ILE A 271 16.71 -3.57 -0.15
N GLU A 272 16.56 -4.35 -1.22
CA GLU A 272 16.17 -3.87 -2.52
C GLU A 272 14.63 -3.90 -2.66
N LEU A 273 14.03 -2.75 -2.98
CA LEU A 273 12.61 -2.63 -3.30
C LEU A 273 12.43 -2.75 -4.81
N VAL A 274 11.79 -3.82 -5.26
CA VAL A 274 11.57 -4.15 -6.67
C VAL A 274 10.10 -3.92 -7.01
N CYS A 275 9.79 -2.79 -7.65
CA CYS A 275 8.45 -2.52 -8.16
C CYS A 275 8.31 -3.12 -9.57
N SER A 276 7.38 -4.09 -9.76
CA SER A 276 7.23 -4.81 -11.04
C SER A 276 5.77 -5.22 -11.30
N PRO A 277 5.05 -4.68 -12.30
CA PRO A 277 5.44 -3.56 -13.17
C PRO A 277 5.78 -2.29 -12.39
N ASN A 278 6.76 -1.57 -12.88
CA ASN A 278 7.31 -0.43 -12.17
C ASN A 278 6.36 0.79 -12.18
N ASN A 279 6.41 1.54 -11.13
CA ASN A 279 5.90 2.90 -11.04
C ASN A 279 7.13 3.84 -10.98
N PRO A 280 7.45 4.61 -12.07
CA PRO A 280 6.48 5.24 -12.96
C PRO A 280 6.31 4.64 -14.37
N ASP A 281 7.29 3.88 -14.89
CA ASP A 281 7.46 3.59 -16.33
C ASP A 281 6.77 2.31 -16.83
N GLY A 282 6.20 1.50 -15.92
CA GLY A 282 5.50 0.26 -16.26
C GLY A 282 6.40 -0.92 -16.64
N SER A 283 7.72 -0.78 -16.61
CA SER A 283 8.67 -1.85 -16.95
C SER A 283 8.56 -3.03 -15.98
N ILE A 284 8.74 -4.24 -16.51
CA ILE A 284 8.89 -5.44 -15.70
C ILE A 284 10.33 -5.50 -15.19
N ARG A 285 10.49 -5.66 -13.89
CA ARG A 285 11.79 -5.61 -13.21
C ARG A 285 12.03 -6.81 -12.32
N GLU A 286 13.32 -7.13 -12.17
CA GLU A 286 13.85 -8.07 -11.20
C GLU A 286 14.84 -7.33 -10.28
N ALA A 287 15.22 -7.97 -9.18
CA ALA A 287 16.31 -7.49 -8.34
C ALA A 287 17.60 -7.43 -9.15
N VAL A 288 18.34 -6.33 -9.03
CA VAL A 288 19.62 -6.11 -9.76
C VAL A 288 20.82 -6.40 -8.89
N LEU A 289 20.66 -6.43 -7.58
CA LEU A 289 21.72 -6.72 -6.63
C LEU A 289 21.68 -8.19 -6.20
N ALA A 290 22.86 -8.77 -6.01
CA ALA A 290 23.01 -10.14 -5.55
C ALA A 290 24.10 -10.21 -4.47
N SER A 291 23.70 -10.51 -3.23
CA SER A 291 24.62 -10.84 -2.14
C SER A 291 23.95 -11.80 -1.16
N GLU A 292 24.74 -12.51 -0.35
CA GLU A 292 24.21 -13.44 0.65
C GLU A 292 23.43 -12.73 1.78
N THR A 293 23.80 -11.50 2.10
CA THR A 293 23.17 -10.68 3.14
C THR A 293 22.10 -9.74 2.61
N GLY A 294 22.02 -9.56 1.29
CA GLY A 294 21.00 -8.77 0.62
C GLY A 294 19.60 -9.41 0.72
N LYS A 295 18.56 -8.56 0.74
CA LYS A 295 17.17 -8.98 0.73
C LYS A 295 16.41 -8.20 -0.33
N ALA A 296 15.39 -8.83 -0.93
CA ALA A 296 14.50 -8.18 -1.88
C ALA A 296 13.05 -8.21 -1.41
N VAL A 297 12.33 -7.11 -1.65
CA VAL A 297 10.88 -6.99 -1.45
C VAL A 297 10.26 -6.64 -2.79
N HIS A 298 9.39 -7.51 -3.30
CA HIS A 298 8.74 -7.34 -4.60
C HIS A 298 7.39 -6.65 -4.43
N ASP A 299 7.29 -5.41 -4.86
CA ASP A 299 6.04 -4.65 -4.92
C ASP A 299 5.34 -4.93 -6.25
N LEU A 300 4.38 -5.86 -6.21
CA LEU A 300 3.62 -6.35 -7.35
C LEU A 300 2.23 -5.69 -7.44
N ALA A 301 2.09 -4.47 -6.92
CA ALA A 301 0.82 -3.74 -6.88
C ALA A 301 0.15 -3.64 -8.26
N TYR A 302 0.92 -3.58 -9.34
CA TYR A 302 0.43 -3.45 -10.72
C TYR A 302 0.50 -4.73 -11.55
N TYR A 303 0.90 -5.87 -10.99
CA TYR A 303 1.02 -7.13 -11.74
C TYR A 303 -0.36 -7.81 -11.92
N TRP A 304 -1.22 -7.14 -12.70
CA TRP A 304 -2.60 -7.54 -12.98
C TRP A 304 -2.91 -7.42 -14.47
N PRO A 305 -3.85 -8.25 -15.01
CA PRO A 305 -4.11 -8.37 -16.47
C PRO A 305 -4.52 -7.06 -17.16
N GLN A 306 -5.09 -6.10 -16.43
CA GLN A 306 -5.48 -4.80 -17.00
C GLN A 306 -4.29 -3.88 -17.29
N TYR A 307 -3.12 -4.15 -16.72
CA TYR A 307 -1.93 -3.29 -16.87
C TYR A 307 -0.81 -3.96 -17.66
N THR A 308 -0.69 -5.28 -17.57
CA THR A 308 0.42 -6.02 -18.17
C THR A 308 0.01 -7.47 -18.45
N PRO A 309 0.57 -8.13 -19.49
CA PRO A 309 0.44 -9.56 -19.66
C PRO A 309 0.93 -10.33 -18.43
N ILE A 310 0.21 -11.36 -18.03
CA ILE A 310 0.66 -12.28 -16.97
C ILE A 310 1.50 -13.37 -17.63
N THR A 311 2.79 -13.16 -17.70
CA THR A 311 3.74 -14.05 -18.40
C THR A 311 4.19 -15.21 -17.53
N ARG A 312 4.20 -15.04 -16.21
CA ARG A 312 4.65 -16.05 -15.24
C ARG A 312 3.97 -15.87 -13.89
N ARG A 313 4.00 -16.91 -13.09
CA ARG A 313 3.59 -16.88 -11.70
C ARG A 313 4.78 -16.39 -10.86
N ALA A 314 4.67 -15.22 -10.23
CA ALA A 314 5.68 -14.71 -9.33
C ALA A 314 5.83 -15.63 -8.10
N ASP A 315 7.07 -15.86 -7.66
CA ASP A 315 7.40 -16.77 -6.56
C ASP A 315 8.63 -16.23 -5.78
N HIS A 316 8.45 -15.03 -5.19
CA HIS A 316 9.49 -14.35 -4.43
C HIS A 316 9.25 -14.50 -2.92
N ASP A 317 10.27 -14.26 -2.09
CA ASP A 317 10.19 -14.45 -0.64
C ASP A 317 9.19 -13.50 0.03
N ILE A 318 9.07 -12.27 -0.46
CA ILE A 318 8.09 -11.26 -0.03
C ILE A 318 7.48 -10.61 -1.27
N MET A 319 6.17 -10.72 -1.42
CA MET A 319 5.39 -10.10 -2.51
C MET A 319 4.28 -9.25 -1.94
N LEU A 320 4.16 -8.00 -2.39
CA LEU A 320 3.16 -7.04 -1.92
C LEU A 320 2.10 -6.76 -2.98
N PHE A 321 0.84 -6.71 -2.57
CA PHE A 321 -0.33 -6.46 -3.40
C PHE A 321 -1.32 -5.52 -2.70
N THR A 322 -2.27 -4.95 -3.45
CA THR A 322 -3.29 -4.04 -2.90
C THR A 322 -4.57 -4.02 -3.74
N VAL A 323 -5.74 -3.96 -3.07
CA VAL A 323 -7.03 -3.73 -3.74
C VAL A 323 -7.08 -2.39 -4.45
N SER A 324 -6.25 -1.42 -4.03
CA SER A 324 -6.17 -0.11 -4.68
C SER A 324 -5.88 -0.22 -6.18
N LYS A 325 -5.09 -1.20 -6.60
CA LYS A 325 -4.66 -1.37 -7.98
C LYS A 325 -5.29 -2.58 -8.66
N SER A 326 -5.54 -3.68 -7.93
CA SER A 326 -6.20 -4.86 -8.51
C SER A 326 -7.66 -4.57 -8.88
N THR A 327 -8.40 -3.85 -8.05
CA THR A 327 -9.85 -3.66 -8.19
C THR A 327 -10.31 -2.19 -8.20
N GLY A 328 -9.40 -1.24 -8.01
CA GLY A 328 -9.70 0.19 -7.98
C GLY A 328 -10.19 0.72 -6.62
N HIS A 329 -10.26 -0.11 -5.59
CA HIS A 329 -10.77 0.29 -4.27
C HIS A 329 -9.69 0.95 -3.40
N ALA A 330 -9.09 2.05 -3.88
CA ALA A 330 -8.02 2.75 -3.17
C ALA A 330 -8.46 3.27 -1.79
N GLY A 331 -9.71 3.72 -1.65
CA GLY A 331 -10.28 4.22 -0.40
C GLY A 331 -10.51 3.15 0.67
N THR A 332 -10.57 1.87 0.32
CA THR A 332 -10.73 0.76 1.29
C THR A 332 -9.50 0.58 2.17
N ARG A 333 -8.32 1.05 1.73
CA ARG A 333 -7.04 0.97 2.45
C ARG A 333 -6.64 -0.45 2.85
N ILE A 334 -6.75 -1.41 1.92
CA ILE A 334 -6.34 -2.82 2.11
C ILE A 334 -5.26 -3.21 1.11
N GLY A 335 -4.21 -3.84 1.64
CA GLY A 335 -3.20 -4.58 0.90
C GLY A 335 -2.92 -5.91 1.59
N TRP A 336 -2.19 -6.78 0.91
CA TRP A 336 -1.71 -8.03 1.49
C TRP A 336 -0.29 -8.31 1.05
N ALA A 337 0.42 -9.04 1.90
CA ALA A 337 1.73 -9.60 1.60
C ALA A 337 1.64 -11.13 1.55
N LEU A 338 2.36 -11.72 0.61
CA LEU A 338 2.65 -13.15 0.55
C LEU A 338 4.10 -13.34 1.01
N VAL A 339 4.32 -14.02 2.12
CA VAL A 339 5.62 -14.16 2.78
C VAL A 339 5.96 -15.63 3.00
N LYS A 340 7.10 -16.11 2.48
CA LYS A 340 7.51 -17.50 2.64
C LYS A 340 7.99 -17.82 4.05
N ASP A 341 8.90 -17.00 4.57
CA ASP A 341 9.52 -17.24 5.87
C ASP A 341 8.57 -16.88 7.02
N ARG A 342 8.33 -17.85 7.91
CA ARG A 342 7.46 -17.67 9.07
C ARG A 342 7.98 -16.63 10.06
N GLY A 343 9.28 -16.55 10.26
CA GLY A 343 9.90 -15.62 11.20
C GLY A 343 9.78 -14.18 10.72
N ILE A 344 9.97 -13.95 9.40
CA ILE A 344 9.74 -12.66 8.76
C ILE A 344 8.25 -12.30 8.86
N ALA A 345 7.35 -13.22 8.54
CA ALA A 345 5.90 -13.01 8.67
C ALA A 345 5.50 -12.61 10.10
N GLN A 346 6.06 -13.26 11.13
CA GLN A 346 5.83 -12.90 12.53
C GLN A 346 6.30 -11.49 12.88
N LYS A 347 7.50 -11.10 12.41
CA LYS A 347 8.03 -9.74 12.64
C LYS A 347 7.21 -8.67 11.92
N MET A 348 6.78 -8.92 10.68
CA MET A 348 5.88 -8.02 9.95
C MET A 348 4.53 -7.88 10.66
N THR A 349 3.95 -9.00 11.12
CA THR A 349 2.71 -8.99 11.92
C THR A 349 2.89 -8.17 13.20
N LYS A 350 4.03 -8.35 13.91
CA LYS A 350 4.35 -7.59 15.12
C LYS A 350 4.46 -6.10 14.88
N PHE A 351 5.04 -5.68 13.75
CA PHE A 351 5.06 -4.27 13.35
C PHE A 351 3.64 -3.71 13.21
N ILE A 352 2.75 -4.41 12.50
CA ILE A 352 1.37 -3.97 12.29
C ILE A 352 0.59 -3.95 13.62
N GLU A 353 0.80 -4.96 14.46
CA GLU A 353 0.22 -5.01 15.82
C GLU A 353 0.61 -3.77 16.65
N LEU A 354 1.90 -3.41 16.66
CA LEU A 354 2.39 -2.26 17.44
C LEU A 354 1.98 -0.91 16.83
N ASN A 355 1.82 -0.85 15.51
CA ASN A 355 1.48 0.36 14.79
C ASN A 355 -0.02 0.69 14.87
N THR A 356 -0.90 -0.31 14.67
CA THR A 356 -2.35 -0.10 14.52
C THR A 356 -3.22 -1.14 15.25
N ILE A 357 -2.63 -2.04 16.05
CA ILE A 357 -3.33 -3.17 16.72
C ILE A 357 -4.07 -4.06 15.69
N GLY A 358 -3.51 -4.19 14.50
CA GLY A 358 -4.12 -4.91 13.38
C GLY A 358 -4.73 -3.96 12.34
N VAL A 359 -5.61 -4.51 11.51
CA VAL A 359 -6.23 -3.82 10.36
C VAL A 359 -7.74 -3.91 10.47
N SER A 360 -8.44 -2.83 10.09
CA SER A 360 -9.91 -2.74 10.13
C SER A 360 -10.59 -3.99 9.56
N LYS A 361 -11.40 -4.67 10.37
CA LYS A 361 -12.19 -5.83 9.94
C LYS A 361 -13.23 -5.45 8.89
N ASP A 362 -13.89 -4.29 9.03
CA ASP A 362 -14.85 -3.81 8.04
C ASP A 362 -14.21 -3.65 6.66
N SER A 363 -12.99 -3.11 6.63
CA SER A 363 -12.22 -2.99 5.38
C SER A 363 -11.82 -4.34 4.81
N GLN A 364 -11.46 -5.31 5.64
CA GLN A 364 -11.13 -6.67 5.20
C GLN A 364 -12.36 -7.41 4.66
N LEU A 365 -13.50 -7.32 5.34
CA LEU A 365 -14.77 -7.91 4.88
C LEU A 365 -15.23 -7.28 3.57
N ARG A 366 -15.11 -5.95 3.44
CA ARG A 366 -15.35 -5.23 2.18
C ARG A 366 -14.43 -5.75 1.08
N ALA A 367 -13.13 -5.85 1.33
CA ALA A 367 -12.16 -6.34 0.36
C ALA A 367 -12.45 -7.79 -0.04
N ALA A 368 -12.76 -8.67 0.92
CA ALA A 368 -13.15 -10.06 0.63
C ALA A 368 -14.36 -10.13 -0.32
N LYS A 369 -15.42 -9.35 -0.05
CA LYS A 369 -16.61 -9.28 -0.91
C LYS A 369 -16.29 -8.81 -2.32
N VAL A 370 -15.42 -7.79 -2.45
CA VAL A 370 -14.97 -7.27 -3.74
C VAL A 370 -14.16 -8.32 -4.50
N LEU A 371 -13.18 -8.98 -3.86
CA LEU A 371 -12.38 -10.03 -4.49
C LEU A 371 -13.23 -11.22 -4.91
N LYS A 372 -14.22 -11.59 -4.06
CA LYS A 372 -15.18 -12.64 -4.39
C LYS A 372 -15.98 -12.29 -5.64
N ALA A 373 -16.53 -11.08 -5.75
CA ALA A 373 -17.29 -10.64 -6.92
C ALA A 373 -16.44 -10.68 -8.19
N VAL A 374 -15.17 -10.30 -8.11
CA VAL A 374 -14.23 -10.42 -9.23
C VAL A 374 -14.03 -11.88 -9.64
N SER A 375 -13.74 -12.77 -8.69
CA SER A 375 -13.48 -14.18 -8.98
C SER A 375 -14.72 -14.89 -9.52
N ASP A 376 -15.90 -14.64 -8.92
CA ASP A 376 -17.18 -15.21 -9.36
C ASP A 376 -17.48 -14.86 -10.83
N GLY A 377 -17.20 -13.63 -11.28
CA GLY A 377 -17.38 -13.20 -12.66
C GLY A 377 -16.56 -13.99 -13.69
N TYR A 378 -15.54 -14.76 -13.26
CA TYR A 378 -14.78 -15.67 -14.11
C TYR A 378 -15.18 -17.14 -13.96
N ASP A 379 -15.72 -17.56 -12.79
CA ASP A 379 -16.13 -18.95 -12.53
C ASP A 379 -17.48 -19.30 -13.18
N GLU A 380 -18.42 -18.36 -13.26
CA GLU A 380 -19.78 -18.60 -13.82
C GLU A 380 -19.78 -19.07 -15.28
N LEU A 381 -18.68 -18.89 -16.00
CA LEU A 381 -18.54 -19.33 -17.40
C LEU A 381 -18.16 -20.80 -17.56
N SER A 382 -17.59 -21.40 -16.52
CA SER A 382 -17.25 -22.83 -16.55
C SER A 382 -18.49 -23.73 -16.37
N ALA A 383 -19.58 -23.21 -15.80
CA ALA A 383 -20.75 -24.03 -15.42
C ALA A 383 -21.88 -24.06 -16.47
N GLU A 384 -22.07 -23.06 -17.31
CA GLU A 384 -23.30 -22.96 -18.14
C GLU A 384 -23.13 -22.69 -19.65
N GLY A 385 -21.92 -22.52 -20.18
CA GLY A 385 -21.71 -22.30 -21.61
C GLY A 385 -22.46 -21.11 -22.24
N LYS A 386 -22.96 -20.18 -21.44
CA LYS A 386 -23.76 -19.04 -21.91
C LYS A 386 -22.91 -17.76 -22.02
N GLN A 387 -22.96 -17.17 -23.19
CA GLN A 387 -22.36 -15.89 -23.61
C GLN A 387 -22.83 -14.67 -22.79
N ALA A 388 -23.56 -14.83 -21.68
CA ALA A 388 -24.42 -13.81 -21.13
C ALA A 388 -23.73 -12.74 -20.26
N HIS A 389 -22.48 -12.90 -19.79
CA HIS A 389 -21.94 -11.97 -18.77
C HIS A 389 -20.50 -11.50 -18.96
N HIS A 390 -20.04 -11.24 -20.17
CA HIS A 390 -18.77 -10.53 -20.42
C HIS A 390 -18.69 -9.16 -19.70
N HIS A 391 -19.82 -8.59 -19.31
CA HIS A 391 -19.90 -7.31 -18.62
C HIS A 391 -19.38 -7.34 -17.18
N HIS A 392 -19.35 -8.50 -16.52
CA HIS A 392 -18.94 -8.65 -15.12
C HIS A 392 -17.47 -9.04 -14.90
N ARG A 393 -16.64 -9.03 -15.95
CA ARG A 393 -15.23 -9.37 -15.89
C ARG A 393 -14.36 -8.13 -15.72
N LEU A 394 -13.92 -7.88 -14.49
CA LEU A 394 -13.19 -6.67 -14.13
C LEU A 394 -11.91 -6.47 -14.96
N PHE A 395 -11.10 -7.53 -15.11
CA PHE A 395 -9.82 -7.41 -15.81
C PHE A 395 -10.01 -7.18 -17.30
N ASP A 396 -11.05 -7.77 -17.92
CA ASP A 396 -11.39 -7.53 -19.32
C ASP A 396 -11.89 -6.10 -19.52
N PHE A 397 -12.74 -5.60 -18.63
CA PHE A 397 -13.17 -4.19 -18.61
C PHE A 397 -11.98 -3.25 -18.48
N GLY A 398 -11.12 -3.48 -17.47
CA GLY A 398 -9.93 -2.68 -17.21
C GLY A 398 -8.97 -2.66 -18.39
N ARG A 399 -8.71 -3.83 -19.00
CA ARG A 399 -7.84 -3.95 -20.17
C ARG A 399 -8.37 -3.13 -21.35
N ARG A 400 -9.65 -3.29 -21.70
CA ARG A 400 -10.27 -2.48 -22.79
C ARG A 400 -10.12 -0.98 -22.53
N LYS A 401 -10.38 -0.54 -21.29
CA LYS A 401 -10.25 0.88 -20.93
C LYS A 401 -8.81 1.38 -20.97
N MET A 402 -7.85 0.55 -20.58
CA MET A 402 -6.43 0.94 -20.65
C MET A 402 -5.94 0.98 -22.09
N VAL A 403 -6.29 0.03 -22.93
CA VAL A 403 -5.98 0.04 -24.38
C VAL A 403 -6.54 1.32 -25.05
N GLU A 404 -7.83 1.62 -24.82
CA GLU A 404 -8.47 2.84 -25.35
C GLU A 404 -7.69 4.11 -24.96
N ARG A 405 -7.34 4.22 -23.69
CA ARG A 405 -6.63 5.41 -23.15
C ARG A 405 -5.20 5.52 -23.66
N TRP A 406 -4.50 4.41 -23.74
CA TRP A 406 -3.14 4.41 -24.27
C TRP A 406 -3.07 4.74 -25.75
N SER A 407 -4.04 4.24 -26.57
CA SER A 407 -4.14 4.64 -27.97
C SER A 407 -4.32 6.14 -28.13
N MET A 408 -5.29 6.70 -27.41
CA MET A 408 -5.54 8.15 -27.41
C MET A 408 -4.32 8.97 -26.95
N LEU A 409 -3.63 8.50 -25.90
CA LEU A 409 -2.45 9.20 -25.40
C LEU A 409 -1.28 9.16 -26.39
N ARG A 410 -1.03 8.01 -27.03
CA ARG A 410 0.01 7.86 -28.07
C ARG A 410 -0.28 8.76 -29.28
N GLU A 411 -1.52 8.79 -29.74
CA GLU A 411 -1.95 9.66 -30.81
C GLU A 411 -1.74 11.15 -30.46
N ALA A 412 -2.13 11.55 -29.23
CA ALA A 412 -1.96 12.94 -28.77
C ALA A 412 -0.48 13.30 -28.61
N ALA A 413 0.35 12.43 -28.06
CA ALA A 413 1.78 12.66 -27.91
C ALA A 413 2.47 12.80 -29.28
N ALA A 414 2.17 11.92 -30.23
CA ALA A 414 2.69 11.99 -31.60
C ALA A 414 2.26 13.26 -32.32
N ALA A 415 0.98 13.65 -32.19
CA ALA A 415 0.45 14.87 -32.81
C ALA A 415 1.05 16.14 -32.24
N SER A 416 1.47 16.14 -30.97
CA SER A 416 2.06 17.31 -30.30
C SER A 416 3.46 17.65 -30.82
N GLY A 417 4.24 16.64 -31.20
CA GLY A 417 5.65 16.80 -31.61
C GLY A 417 6.62 17.19 -30.49
N ILE A 418 6.13 17.32 -29.26
CA ILE A 418 6.92 17.74 -28.07
C ILE A 418 7.05 16.67 -26.98
N PHE A 419 6.28 15.60 -27.08
CA PHE A 419 6.32 14.51 -26.10
C PHE A 419 6.65 13.18 -26.75
N SER A 420 7.46 12.39 -26.08
CA SER A 420 7.67 10.99 -26.43
C SER A 420 7.24 10.06 -25.29
N LEU A 421 6.89 8.84 -25.68
CA LEU A 421 6.49 7.75 -24.79
C LEU A 421 7.39 6.54 -25.06
N PRO A 422 7.60 5.65 -24.05
CA PRO A 422 8.24 4.38 -24.28
C PRO A 422 7.55 3.57 -25.38
N GLU A 423 8.33 2.75 -26.10
CA GLU A 423 7.79 1.83 -27.10
C GLU A 423 6.74 0.90 -26.48
N GLU A 424 5.75 0.54 -27.28
CA GLU A 424 4.76 -0.44 -26.89
C GLU A 424 5.39 -1.82 -26.85
N THR A 425 5.20 -2.53 -25.73
CA THR A 425 5.62 -3.92 -25.57
C THR A 425 4.40 -4.83 -25.52
N SER A 426 4.54 -6.06 -26.01
CA SER A 426 3.50 -7.08 -25.91
C SER A 426 4.12 -8.43 -25.62
N ASP A 427 3.39 -9.25 -24.87
CA ASP A 427 3.78 -10.59 -24.49
C ASP A 427 2.59 -11.54 -24.47
N TYR A 428 2.86 -12.86 -24.45
CA TYR A 428 1.81 -13.85 -24.27
C TYR A 428 1.30 -13.85 -22.84
N CYS A 429 0.02 -13.56 -22.68
CA CYS A 429 -0.65 -13.53 -21.38
C CYS A 429 -1.22 -14.89 -21.01
N ASN A 430 -0.69 -15.53 -19.98
CA ASN A 430 -1.18 -16.82 -19.49
C ASN A 430 -2.61 -16.77 -18.93
N PHE A 431 -3.10 -15.60 -18.52
CA PHE A 431 -4.47 -15.42 -18.05
C PHE A 431 -5.48 -15.35 -19.20
N THR A 432 -5.23 -14.50 -20.20
CA THR A 432 -6.13 -14.32 -21.36
C THR A 432 -5.90 -15.33 -22.46
N LYS A 433 -4.78 -16.06 -22.45
CA LYS A 433 -4.37 -17.04 -23.48
C LYS A 433 -4.16 -16.43 -24.88
N GLU A 434 -3.72 -15.17 -24.92
CA GLU A 434 -3.46 -14.42 -26.15
C GLU A 434 -2.27 -13.49 -26.00
N MET A 435 -1.76 -12.96 -27.12
CA MET A 435 -0.81 -11.84 -27.10
C MET A 435 -1.52 -10.59 -26.59
N ALA A 436 -0.93 -9.91 -25.63
CA ALA A 436 -1.49 -8.71 -25.02
C ALA A 436 -0.44 -7.61 -24.91
N ALA A 437 -0.84 -6.39 -25.21
CA ALA A 437 0.01 -5.22 -25.02
C ALA A 437 0.11 -4.82 -23.53
N THR A 438 1.23 -4.26 -23.14
CA THR A 438 1.43 -3.63 -21.83
C THR A 438 0.84 -2.23 -21.87
N ASN A 439 -0.11 -1.96 -20.96
CA ASN A 439 -0.79 -0.68 -20.80
C ASN A 439 -0.69 -0.22 -19.34
N PRO A 440 0.45 0.32 -18.88
CA PRO A 440 0.70 0.66 -17.50
C PRO A 440 -0.31 1.65 -16.92
N ALA A 441 -0.51 1.61 -15.60
CA ALA A 441 -1.39 2.54 -14.89
C ALA A 441 -0.94 4.00 -15.00
N PHE A 442 0.32 4.23 -15.36
CA PHE A 442 0.92 5.54 -15.56
C PHE A 442 1.63 5.60 -16.91
N ALA A 443 1.56 6.76 -17.53
CA ALA A 443 2.41 7.13 -18.65
C ALA A 443 3.69 7.81 -18.13
N TRP A 444 4.81 7.40 -18.66
CA TRP A 444 6.12 8.01 -18.45
C TRP A 444 6.47 8.81 -19.68
N LEU A 445 6.07 10.12 -19.68
CA LEU A 445 6.30 11.03 -20.79
C LEU A 445 7.62 11.74 -20.64
N ARG A 446 8.32 11.94 -21.76
CA ARG A 446 9.47 12.83 -21.87
C ARG A 446 9.10 14.05 -22.68
N CYS A 447 9.53 15.24 -22.21
CA CYS A 447 9.52 16.47 -23.01
C CYS A 447 10.77 16.51 -23.89
N ASP A 448 10.59 16.56 -25.21
CA ASP A 448 11.69 16.52 -26.19
C ASP A 448 12.13 17.95 -26.66
N ARG A 449 11.39 18.98 -26.27
CA ARG A 449 11.78 20.36 -26.52
C ARG A 449 13.07 20.73 -25.77
N GLU A 450 14.01 21.35 -26.45
CA GLU A 450 15.33 21.72 -25.89
C GLU A 450 15.23 22.79 -24.81
N ASP A 451 14.24 23.72 -24.96
CA ASP A 451 13.99 24.84 -24.06
C ASP A 451 13.20 24.43 -22.76
N VAL A 452 12.79 23.17 -22.63
CA VAL A 452 12.07 22.67 -21.48
C VAL A 452 13.01 21.84 -20.58
N GLU A 453 13.48 22.43 -19.50
CA GLU A 453 14.34 21.77 -18.51
C GLU A 453 13.55 20.90 -17.54
N ASP A 454 12.33 21.33 -17.12
CA ASP A 454 11.43 20.60 -16.22
C ASP A 454 10.03 20.45 -16.85
N CYS A 455 9.73 19.24 -17.26
CA CYS A 455 8.48 18.90 -17.95
C CYS A 455 7.23 19.08 -17.06
N ALA A 456 7.34 18.86 -15.73
CA ALA A 456 6.21 19.05 -14.83
C ALA A 456 5.86 20.55 -14.68
N SER A 457 6.86 21.41 -14.64
CA SER A 457 6.67 22.86 -14.60
C SER A 457 6.06 23.38 -15.89
N TYR A 458 6.53 22.87 -17.05
CA TYR A 458 5.95 23.19 -18.35
C TYR A 458 4.45 22.83 -18.41
N LEU A 459 4.09 21.60 -18.08
CA LEU A 459 2.69 21.14 -18.06
C LEU A 459 1.83 21.89 -17.04
N ARG A 460 2.40 22.28 -15.90
CA ARG A 460 1.70 23.09 -14.88
C ARG A 460 1.33 24.47 -15.43
N GLY A 461 2.19 25.09 -16.25
CA GLY A 461 1.87 26.31 -16.99
C GLY A 461 0.63 26.17 -17.87
N HIS A 462 0.36 24.96 -18.36
CA HIS A 462 -0.83 24.59 -19.14
C HIS A 462 -1.97 23.99 -18.28
N LYS A 463 -1.98 24.23 -16.96
CA LYS A 463 -3.00 23.74 -16.02
C LYS A 463 -3.06 22.21 -15.90
N ILE A 464 -1.99 21.49 -16.24
CA ILE A 464 -1.88 20.02 -16.13
C ILE A 464 -0.88 19.69 -15.03
N LEU A 465 -1.36 19.07 -13.93
CA LEU A 465 -0.51 18.63 -12.82
C LEU A 465 -0.05 17.19 -13.06
N THR A 466 1.26 17.00 -13.09
CA THR A 466 1.94 15.72 -13.23
C THR A 466 3.06 15.63 -12.21
N ARG A 467 3.66 14.46 -12.04
CA ARG A 467 4.78 14.27 -11.11
C ARG A 467 6.11 14.28 -11.86
N SER A 468 7.02 15.19 -11.43
CA SER A 468 8.35 15.35 -12.05
C SER A 468 9.22 14.10 -11.91
N GLY A 469 10.02 13.82 -12.94
CA GLY A 469 11.01 12.76 -12.97
C GLY A 469 11.99 12.77 -11.80
N SER A 470 12.35 13.94 -11.32
CA SER A 470 13.26 14.11 -10.17
C SER A 470 12.76 13.40 -8.90
N GLN A 471 11.43 13.30 -8.70
CA GLN A 471 10.86 12.59 -7.56
C GLN A 471 10.99 11.05 -7.66
N PHE A 472 11.36 10.55 -8.83
CA PHE A 472 11.60 9.14 -9.11
C PHE A 472 13.09 8.81 -9.27
N GLY A 473 13.99 9.79 -8.98
CA GLY A 473 15.42 9.64 -9.21
C GLY A 473 15.81 9.68 -10.69
N ALA A 474 15.02 10.38 -11.54
CA ALA A 474 15.22 10.48 -12.97
C ALA A 474 15.36 11.95 -13.42
N ASP A 475 15.69 12.15 -14.70
CA ASP A 475 15.78 13.46 -15.33
C ASP A 475 14.45 14.23 -15.22
N PRO A 476 14.41 15.52 -14.83
CA PRO A 476 13.22 16.34 -14.74
C PRO A 476 12.50 16.57 -16.09
N ARG A 477 13.13 16.26 -17.20
CA ARG A 477 12.47 16.21 -18.52
C ARG A 477 11.44 15.08 -18.65
N TYR A 478 11.39 14.15 -17.72
CA TYR A 478 10.35 13.14 -17.62
C TYR A 478 9.26 13.53 -16.63
N VAL A 479 8.04 13.07 -16.90
CA VAL A 479 6.91 13.18 -15.97
C VAL A 479 6.12 11.89 -15.92
N ARG A 480 5.57 11.60 -14.74
CA ARG A 480 4.55 10.57 -14.58
C ARG A 480 3.16 11.19 -14.68
N SER A 481 2.33 10.66 -15.57
CA SER A 481 0.93 11.02 -15.77
C SER A 481 0.03 9.82 -15.48
N ALA A 482 -1.05 9.99 -14.70
CA ALA A 482 -1.96 8.90 -14.34
C ALA A 482 -2.92 8.56 -15.50
N CYS A 483 -2.92 7.29 -15.94
CA CYS A 483 -3.84 6.76 -16.96
C CYS A 483 -5.10 6.10 -16.36
N SER A 484 -5.10 5.75 -15.07
CA SER A 484 -6.18 5.03 -14.40
C SER A 484 -7.23 5.92 -13.72
N THR A 485 -7.07 7.25 -13.72
CA THR A 485 -8.06 8.20 -13.16
C THR A 485 -9.38 8.16 -13.93
N GLY A 486 -10.51 8.44 -13.24
CA GLY A 486 -11.85 8.47 -13.84
C GLY A 486 -11.97 9.48 -14.99
N THR A 487 -13.09 9.47 -15.66
CA THR A 487 -13.36 10.28 -16.86
C THR A 487 -12.90 11.74 -16.71
N THR A 488 -11.67 12.00 -17.09
CA THR A 488 -11.17 13.30 -17.41
C THR A 488 -11.46 13.54 -18.91
N PRO A 489 -11.69 14.76 -19.37
CA PRO A 489 -12.23 15.07 -20.69
C PRO A 489 -11.30 14.76 -21.85
N MET A 490 -10.59 13.66 -21.85
CA MET A 490 -10.00 13.13 -23.09
C MET A 490 -11.06 12.59 -24.06
N THR A 491 -12.35 12.50 -23.63
CA THR A 491 -13.41 11.87 -24.43
C THR A 491 -14.47 12.82 -24.96
N SER A 492 -14.40 14.12 -24.72
CA SER A 492 -15.40 15.07 -25.24
C SER A 492 -14.78 16.14 -26.11
N SER A 493 -14.26 15.77 -27.26
CA SER A 493 -14.39 16.59 -28.44
C SER A 493 -13.76 15.91 -29.66
N SER A 494 -14.58 15.60 -30.62
CA SER A 494 -14.21 15.59 -32.04
C SER A 494 -13.85 17.02 -32.53
N SER A 495 -13.19 17.83 -31.68
CA SER A 495 -12.69 19.16 -32.04
C SER A 495 -11.55 19.51 -31.11
N ALA A 496 -10.32 19.42 -31.64
CA ALA A 496 -9.06 19.94 -31.13
C ALA A 496 -8.77 19.72 -29.64
N SER A 497 -7.80 18.85 -29.34
CA SER A 497 -7.12 18.82 -28.05
C SER A 497 -6.63 20.22 -27.69
N PRO A 498 -6.80 20.73 -26.43
CA PRO A 498 -6.23 22.01 -26.03
C PRO A 498 -4.73 22.15 -26.34
N LEU A 499 -4.00 21.02 -26.29
CA LEU A 499 -2.58 20.96 -26.65
C LEU A 499 -2.30 21.25 -28.13
N SER A 500 -3.22 20.93 -29.06
CA SER A 500 -3.00 21.15 -30.51
C SER A 500 -3.41 22.52 -30.97
N SER A 501 -4.30 23.24 -30.28
CA SER A 501 -4.79 24.55 -30.71
C SER A 501 -3.97 25.73 -30.16
N GLU A 502 -3.36 25.57 -28.98
CA GLU A 502 -2.47 26.65 -28.46
C GLU A 502 -1.08 26.60 -29.04
N VAL A 503 -0.51 25.43 -29.28
CA VAL A 503 0.80 25.25 -29.94
C VAL A 503 0.78 25.78 -31.37
N LYS A 504 -0.37 25.68 -32.09
CA LYS A 504 -0.48 26.27 -33.44
C LYS A 504 -0.54 27.80 -33.47
N ARG A 505 -1.02 28.45 -32.41
CA ARG A 505 -1.07 29.92 -32.36
C ARG A 505 0.28 30.58 -32.07
N GLU A 506 1.22 29.86 -31.47
CA GLU A 506 2.57 30.38 -31.20
C GLU A 506 3.53 30.24 -32.38
N TYR A 507 3.18 29.45 -33.41
CA TYR A 507 4.00 29.26 -34.60
C TYR A 507 3.58 30.13 -35.81
N ASP A 508 2.40 30.77 -35.77
CA ASP A 508 1.87 31.65 -36.85
C ASP A 508 1.97 33.15 -36.47
N GLY A 509 2.71 33.51 -35.46
CA GLY A 509 3.06 34.89 -35.03
C GLY A 509 4.59 35.08 -34.95
#